data_96c464bc0a215227fba0e0014ce36bf5
#
_entry.id   96c464bc0a215227fba0e0014ce36bf5
#
_cell.length_a   1.000
_cell.length_b   1.000
_cell.length_c   1.000
_cell.angle_alpha   90.00
_cell.angle_beta   90.00
_cell.angle_gamma   90.00
#
_symmetry.space_group_name_H-M   'P 1'
#
loop_
_entity.id
_entity.type
_entity.pdbx_description
1 polymer ?
#
loop_
_entity_poly.entity_id
_entity_poly.type
_entity_poly.pdbx_seq_one_letter_code
_entity_poly.pdbx_strand_id
1 'polypeptide(L)'
;MNRRIKQVWLLAILSSFLLIGLQTYWLYNSVTYSMGEMGKKNAEKAEQAIVTYQTNIGAAVKEKSHIGYVVTAYFSDYKSPCTTVCSPLDTDSNNSFDCLNTYITYQLTRFDKAHFDRFISRKLGNDFIGAEMKTGKHRLWQTRIVEPPTLFHHEMLVEVPFNPIQYQSMQMRMQVPMLPILKGMMWQMIGSLLVTIMLLLSIAYLIKVMLLQKKVDKMRSDFVHTMIHELKRPVQTLKMCVS
;
A
#
# COMPACT_ATOMS: atom_id res chain seq x y z
N MET A 1 28.08 25.72 -30.46
CA MET A 1 27.03 24.68 -30.35
C MET A 1 25.71 25.28 -30.80
N ASN A 2 25.10 24.76 -31.88
CA ASN A 2 23.87 25.33 -32.45
C ASN A 2 22.72 25.37 -31.44
N ARG A 3 21.96 26.46 -31.42
CA ARG A 3 20.83 26.72 -30.51
C ARG A 3 19.82 25.53 -30.49
N ARG A 4 19.57 24.90 -31.63
CA ARG A 4 18.69 23.72 -31.79
C ARG A 4 19.22 22.48 -31.03
N ILE A 5 20.52 22.24 -31.01
CA ILE A 5 21.09 21.08 -30.30
C ILE A 5 21.01 21.27 -28.79
N LYS A 6 21.22 22.49 -28.29
CA LYS A 6 21.00 22.81 -26.88
C LYS A 6 19.55 22.57 -26.46
N GLN A 7 18.58 22.93 -27.30
CA GLN A 7 17.16 22.73 -27.03
C GLN A 7 16.82 21.22 -26.96
N VAL A 8 17.33 20.41 -27.90
CA VAL A 8 17.08 18.96 -27.87
C VAL A 8 17.70 18.30 -26.64
N TRP A 9 18.91 18.69 -26.25
CA TRP A 9 19.55 18.22 -25.03
C TRP A 9 18.73 18.59 -23.77
N LEU A 10 18.28 19.81 -23.70
CA LEU A 10 17.46 20.30 -22.59
C LEU A 10 16.13 19.54 -22.50
N LEU A 11 15.48 19.30 -23.63
CA LEU A 11 14.25 18.50 -23.70
C LEU A 11 14.50 17.04 -23.28
N ALA A 12 15.60 16.41 -23.72
CA ALA A 12 15.93 15.04 -23.34
C ALA A 12 16.21 14.91 -21.84
N ILE A 13 16.91 15.87 -21.26
CA ILE A 13 17.18 15.89 -19.81
C ILE A 13 15.86 16.11 -19.04
N LEU A 14 15.04 17.08 -19.47
CA LEU A 14 13.77 17.37 -18.81
C LEU A 14 12.82 16.17 -18.86
N SER A 15 12.70 15.51 -20.02
CA SER A 15 11.86 14.31 -20.17
C SER A 15 12.36 13.15 -19.29
N SER A 16 13.67 12.97 -19.15
CA SER A 16 14.26 11.96 -18.27
C SER A 16 13.93 12.23 -16.79
N PHE A 17 14.07 13.48 -16.33
CA PHE A 17 13.70 13.86 -14.97
C PHE A 17 12.22 13.66 -14.68
N LEU A 18 11.36 14.06 -15.62
CA LEU A 18 9.91 13.89 -15.50
C LEU A 18 9.53 12.42 -15.41
N LEU A 19 10.17 11.56 -16.19
CA LEU A 19 9.92 10.14 -16.21
C LEU A 19 10.37 9.46 -14.92
N ILE A 20 11.57 9.79 -14.41
CA ILE A 20 12.07 9.29 -13.12
C ILE A 20 11.14 9.74 -11.99
N GLY A 21 10.71 11.01 -12.01
CA GLY A 21 9.76 11.55 -11.03
C GLY A 21 8.43 10.79 -11.04
N LEU A 22 7.88 10.53 -12.23
CA LEU A 22 6.63 9.79 -12.40
C LEU A 22 6.76 8.35 -11.88
N GLN A 23 7.87 7.67 -12.19
CA GLN A 23 8.12 6.30 -11.72
C GLN A 23 8.29 6.23 -10.21
N THR A 24 9.02 7.19 -9.63
CA THR A 24 9.19 7.27 -8.17
C THR A 24 7.84 7.50 -7.49
N TYR A 25 7.04 8.42 -8.00
CA TYR A 25 5.69 8.68 -7.50
C TYR A 25 4.79 7.45 -7.60
N TRP A 26 4.81 6.76 -8.75
CA TRP A 26 4.02 5.55 -8.95
C TRP A 26 4.44 4.43 -7.99
N LEU A 27 5.75 4.22 -7.81
CA LEU A 27 6.28 3.20 -6.89
C LEU A 27 5.88 3.52 -5.45
N TYR A 28 6.04 4.77 -5.02
CA TYR A 28 5.62 5.23 -3.69
C TYR A 28 4.13 4.95 -3.45
N ASN A 29 3.29 5.32 -4.40
CA ASN A 29 1.84 5.13 -4.30
C ASN A 29 1.46 3.64 -4.26
N SER A 30 2.13 2.81 -5.06
CA SER A 30 1.91 1.37 -5.11
C SER A 30 2.30 0.68 -3.78
N VAL A 31 3.43 1.06 -3.19
CA VAL A 31 3.84 0.55 -1.86
C VAL A 31 2.86 0.98 -0.79
N THR A 32 2.47 2.25 -0.76
CA THR A 32 1.50 2.78 0.22
C THR A 32 0.15 2.06 0.12
N TYR A 33 -0.33 1.83 -1.09
CA TYR A 33 -1.55 1.08 -1.34
C TYR A 33 -1.45 -0.37 -0.82
N SER A 34 -0.35 -1.07 -1.14
CA SER A 34 -0.11 -2.44 -0.69
C SER A 34 -0.01 -2.54 0.83
N MET A 35 0.60 -1.54 1.48
CA MET A 35 0.63 -1.45 2.95
C MET A 35 -0.77 -1.26 3.54
N GLY A 36 -1.58 -0.41 2.94
CA GLY A 36 -2.97 -0.21 3.35
C GLY A 36 -3.81 -1.48 3.24
N GLU A 37 -3.67 -2.22 2.15
CA GLU A 37 -4.35 -3.52 1.96
C GLU A 37 -3.88 -4.58 2.96
N MET A 38 -2.57 -4.63 3.24
CA MET A 38 -2.04 -5.54 4.26
C MET A 38 -2.52 -5.17 5.66
N GLY A 39 -2.61 -3.85 5.94
CA GLY A 39 -3.18 -3.33 7.18
C GLY A 39 -4.64 -3.75 7.38
N LYS A 40 -5.48 -3.67 6.34
CA LYS A 40 -6.86 -4.17 6.39
C LYS A 40 -6.93 -5.66 6.68
N LYS A 41 -6.13 -6.48 5.98
CA LYS A 41 -6.06 -7.93 6.23
C LYS A 41 -5.62 -8.26 7.66
N ASN A 42 -4.68 -7.50 8.20
CA ASN A 42 -4.25 -7.69 9.59
C ASN A 42 -5.34 -7.25 10.59
N ALA A 43 -6.09 -6.19 10.29
CA ALA A 43 -7.23 -5.80 11.11
C ALA A 43 -8.34 -6.87 11.12
N GLU A 44 -8.64 -7.46 9.98
CA GLU A 44 -9.59 -8.59 9.87
C GLU A 44 -9.10 -9.82 10.65
N LYS A 45 -7.79 -10.14 10.58
CA LYS A 45 -7.21 -11.23 11.38
C LYS A 45 -7.30 -10.95 12.88
N ALA A 46 -7.07 -9.70 13.30
CA ALA A 46 -7.21 -9.28 14.68
C ALA A 46 -8.65 -9.46 15.19
N GLU A 47 -9.63 -9.05 14.41
CA GLU A 47 -11.05 -9.24 14.70
C GLU A 47 -11.41 -10.72 14.82
N GLN A 48 -11.03 -11.54 13.83
CA GLN A 48 -11.24 -12.99 13.86
C GLN A 48 -10.58 -13.66 15.07
N ALA A 49 -9.39 -13.21 15.47
CA ALA A 49 -8.70 -13.74 16.63
C ALA A 49 -9.45 -13.43 17.94
N ILE A 50 -10.00 -12.21 18.07
CA ILE A 50 -10.82 -11.82 19.22
C ILE A 50 -12.13 -12.62 19.26
N VAL A 51 -12.83 -12.71 18.15
CA VAL A 51 -14.08 -13.50 18.06
C VAL A 51 -13.81 -14.97 18.42
N THR A 52 -12.73 -15.55 17.89
CA THR A 52 -12.34 -16.92 18.23
C THR A 52 -12.03 -17.08 19.72
N TYR A 53 -11.33 -16.10 20.32
CA TYR A 53 -11.07 -16.11 21.76
C TYR A 53 -12.35 -16.09 22.59
N GLN A 54 -13.28 -15.18 22.26
CA GLN A 54 -14.55 -15.06 22.94
C GLN A 54 -15.41 -16.34 22.81
N THR A 55 -15.45 -16.90 21.59
CA THR A 55 -16.18 -18.15 21.33
C THR A 55 -15.61 -19.33 22.14
N ASN A 56 -14.29 -19.45 22.22
CA ASN A 56 -13.65 -20.53 22.98
C ASN A 56 -13.93 -20.42 24.47
N ILE A 57 -13.88 -19.22 25.04
CA ILE A 57 -14.21 -19.02 26.45
C ILE A 57 -15.71 -19.25 26.68
N GLY A 58 -16.57 -18.74 25.81
CA GLY A 58 -18.00 -18.98 25.90
C GLY A 58 -18.36 -20.47 25.87
N ALA A 59 -17.73 -21.24 24.99
CA ALA A 59 -17.91 -22.68 24.91
C ALA A 59 -17.44 -23.41 26.20
N ALA A 60 -16.26 -23.05 26.75
CA ALA A 60 -15.76 -23.61 27.97
C ALA A 60 -16.64 -23.30 29.21
N VAL A 61 -17.24 -22.13 29.25
CA VAL A 61 -18.19 -21.75 30.30
C VAL A 61 -19.49 -22.54 30.17
N LYS A 62 -20.01 -22.67 28.95
CA LYS A 62 -21.23 -23.45 28.67
C LYS A 62 -21.07 -24.90 29.06
N GLU A 63 -19.92 -25.51 28.79
CA GLU A 63 -19.62 -26.89 29.17
C GLU A 63 -19.58 -27.11 30.68
N LYS A 64 -19.06 -26.12 31.42
CA LYS A 64 -18.97 -26.21 32.90
C LYS A 64 -20.27 -25.90 33.61
N SER A 65 -21.13 -25.03 33.06
CA SER A 65 -22.28 -24.51 33.80
C SER A 65 -23.58 -25.31 33.66
N HIS A 66 -23.71 -26.16 32.63
CA HIS A 66 -24.95 -26.95 32.35
C HIS A 66 -26.26 -26.10 32.35
N ILE A 67 -26.17 -24.78 32.30
CA ILE A 67 -27.26 -23.85 32.44
C ILE A 67 -27.65 -23.34 31.03
N GLY A 68 -28.89 -23.61 30.65
CA GLY A 68 -29.50 -22.89 29.54
C GLY A 68 -30.00 -21.51 30.03
N TYR A 69 -29.62 -20.45 29.32
CA TYR A 69 -30.07 -19.09 29.64
C TYR A 69 -30.61 -18.39 28.40
N VAL A 70 -31.56 -17.49 28.64
CA VAL A 70 -32.07 -16.58 27.63
C VAL A 70 -31.59 -15.19 28.00
N VAL A 71 -30.84 -14.55 27.12
CA VAL A 71 -30.42 -13.15 27.30
C VAL A 71 -31.03 -12.31 26.22
N THR A 72 -31.71 -11.26 26.64
CA THR A 72 -32.25 -10.23 25.76
C THR A 72 -31.43 -8.97 25.93
N ALA A 73 -30.68 -8.56 24.91
CA ALA A 73 -29.93 -7.33 24.93
C ALA A 73 -30.58 -6.26 24.07
N TYR A 74 -30.80 -5.08 24.63
CA TYR A 74 -31.33 -3.91 23.94
C TYR A 74 -30.21 -2.87 23.77
N PHE A 75 -29.92 -2.50 22.53
CA PHE A 75 -28.98 -1.45 22.23
C PHE A 75 -29.71 -0.25 21.62
N SER A 76 -29.74 0.87 22.33
CA SER A 76 -30.45 2.08 21.90
C SER A 76 -29.81 2.82 20.74
N ASP A 77 -28.54 2.59 20.50
CA ASP A 77 -27.72 3.27 19.46
C ASP A 77 -27.77 2.55 18.11
N TYR A 78 -28.45 1.43 18.02
CA TYR A 78 -28.60 0.71 16.76
C TYR A 78 -29.94 1.10 16.10
N LYS A 79 -29.91 1.36 14.79
CA LYS A 79 -31.12 1.76 14.03
C LYS A 79 -32.24 0.71 14.02
N SER A 80 -31.91 -0.51 14.41
CA SER A 80 -32.88 -1.57 14.63
C SER A 80 -32.68 -2.14 16.04
N PRO A 81 -33.73 -2.29 16.85
CA PRO A 81 -33.61 -2.95 18.13
C PRO A 81 -33.11 -4.38 17.88
N CYS A 82 -31.89 -4.64 18.29
CA CYS A 82 -31.33 -5.98 18.24
C CYS A 82 -31.96 -6.77 19.39
N THR A 83 -33.16 -7.26 19.17
CA THR A 83 -33.81 -8.20 20.08
C THR A 83 -33.26 -9.58 19.75
N THR A 84 -32.22 -9.95 20.41
CA THR A 84 -31.68 -11.30 20.25
C THR A 84 -32.25 -12.17 21.35
N VAL A 85 -33.27 -12.88 21.03
CA VAL A 85 -33.66 -14.08 21.81
C VAL A 85 -32.72 -15.17 21.37
N CYS A 86 -31.70 -15.43 22.15
CA CYS A 86 -30.83 -16.55 21.88
C CYS A 86 -31.52 -17.85 22.27
N SER A 87 -32.26 -18.40 21.32
CA SER A 87 -32.56 -19.83 21.32
C SER A 87 -31.26 -20.56 20.90
N PRO A 88 -30.92 -21.67 21.53
CA PRO A 88 -29.76 -22.46 21.11
C PRO A 88 -29.83 -23.03 19.66
N LEU A 89 -30.92 -22.73 18.96
CA LEU A 89 -31.23 -23.24 17.61
C LEU A 89 -31.22 -22.20 16.48
N ASP A 90 -31.09 -20.89 16.78
CA ASP A 90 -31.09 -19.87 15.72
C ASP A 90 -29.68 -19.43 15.38
N THR A 91 -29.19 -19.96 14.25
CA THR A 91 -27.84 -19.77 13.71
C THR A 91 -27.69 -18.54 12.79
N ASP A 92 -28.70 -17.72 12.59
CA ASP A 92 -28.74 -16.76 11.47
C ASP A 92 -28.34 -15.32 11.77
N SER A 93 -27.89 -14.97 12.98
CA SER A 93 -27.36 -13.63 13.22
C SER A 93 -26.00 -13.66 13.92
N ASN A 94 -24.93 -13.68 13.14
CA ASN A 94 -23.55 -13.65 13.65
C ASN A 94 -23.31 -12.52 14.66
N ASN A 95 -23.85 -11.32 14.44
CA ASN A 95 -23.67 -10.18 15.33
C ASN A 95 -24.35 -10.35 16.70
N SER A 96 -25.47 -11.01 16.75
CA SER A 96 -26.21 -11.25 17.99
C SER A 96 -25.55 -12.31 18.85
N PHE A 97 -24.98 -13.32 18.20
CA PHE A 97 -24.25 -14.39 18.87
C PHE A 97 -22.94 -13.86 19.48
N ASP A 98 -22.25 -12.97 18.79
CA ASP A 98 -21.00 -12.37 19.26
C ASP A 98 -21.23 -11.44 20.46
N CYS A 99 -22.30 -10.63 20.45
CA CYS A 99 -22.70 -9.83 21.60
C CYS A 99 -23.05 -10.69 22.82
N LEU A 100 -23.74 -11.79 22.59
CA LEU A 100 -24.10 -12.72 23.65
C LEU A 100 -22.89 -13.41 24.24
N ASN A 101 -22.01 -13.95 23.41
CA ASN A 101 -20.76 -14.57 23.85
C ASN A 101 -19.89 -13.59 24.66
N THR A 102 -19.81 -12.35 24.21
CA THR A 102 -19.08 -11.30 24.92
C THR A 102 -19.70 -11.01 26.28
N TYR A 103 -21.02 -10.91 26.36
CA TYR A 103 -21.73 -10.68 27.63
C TYR A 103 -21.53 -11.85 28.59
N ILE A 104 -21.71 -13.08 28.15
CA ILE A 104 -21.53 -14.29 28.95
C ILE A 104 -20.10 -14.41 29.44
N THR A 105 -19.14 -14.24 28.55
CA THR A 105 -17.72 -14.29 28.85
C THR A 105 -17.37 -13.28 29.94
N TYR A 106 -17.95 -12.09 29.87
CA TYR A 106 -17.67 -11.01 30.81
C TYR A 106 -18.34 -11.21 32.18
N GLN A 107 -19.56 -11.73 32.20
CA GLN A 107 -20.28 -11.97 33.44
C GLN A 107 -19.83 -13.23 34.19
N LEU A 108 -19.37 -14.25 33.47
CA LEU A 108 -19.03 -15.55 34.04
C LEU A 108 -17.52 -15.77 34.17
N THR A 109 -16.70 -15.04 33.46
CA THR A 109 -15.23 -15.17 33.55
C THR A 109 -14.60 -13.80 33.77
N ARG A 110 -13.73 -13.72 34.77
CA ARG A 110 -12.89 -12.55 34.94
C ARG A 110 -11.89 -12.50 33.78
N PHE A 111 -11.81 -11.36 33.06
CA PHE A 111 -10.84 -11.16 31.97
C PHE A 111 -9.41 -11.36 32.50
N ASP A 112 -8.72 -12.36 31.95
CA ASP A 112 -7.31 -12.62 32.23
C ASP A 112 -6.47 -12.13 31.04
N LYS A 113 -5.81 -10.99 31.24
CA LYS A 113 -4.94 -10.38 30.21
C LYS A 113 -3.82 -11.32 29.80
N ALA A 114 -3.21 -12.05 30.74
CA ALA A 114 -2.09 -12.92 30.42
C ALA A 114 -2.52 -14.13 29.56
N HIS A 115 -3.72 -14.64 29.79
CA HIS A 115 -4.31 -15.70 28.98
C HIS A 115 -4.66 -15.16 27.57
N PHE A 116 -5.25 -13.98 27.50
CA PHE A 116 -5.58 -13.30 26.25
C PHE A 116 -4.33 -13.06 25.40
N ASP A 117 -3.30 -12.42 25.96
CA ASP A 117 -2.06 -12.10 25.24
C ASP A 117 -1.38 -13.36 24.72
N ARG A 118 -1.35 -14.46 25.50
CA ARG A 118 -0.81 -15.75 25.05
C ARG A 118 -1.61 -16.36 23.91
N PHE A 119 -2.94 -16.27 23.97
CA PHE A 119 -3.81 -16.81 22.93
C PHE A 119 -3.62 -16.02 21.62
N ILE A 120 -3.69 -14.69 21.71
CA ILE A 120 -3.55 -13.80 20.55
C ILE A 120 -2.17 -13.88 19.93
N SER A 121 -1.09 -13.89 20.74
CA SER A 121 0.29 -14.10 20.24
C SER A 121 0.44 -15.41 19.48
N ARG A 122 -0.19 -16.47 19.95
CA ARG A 122 -0.17 -17.78 19.26
C ARG A 122 -0.94 -17.74 17.94
N LYS A 123 -2.05 -16.97 17.87
CA LYS A 123 -2.91 -16.90 16.70
C LYS A 123 -2.36 -15.95 15.63
N LEU A 124 -1.82 -14.81 16.04
CA LEU A 124 -1.30 -13.76 15.13
C LEU A 124 0.21 -13.88 14.87
N GLY A 125 0.91 -14.67 15.68
CA GLY A 125 2.35 -14.89 15.52
C GLY A 125 3.17 -13.63 15.77
N ASN A 126 4.23 -13.45 14.96
CA ASN A 126 5.19 -12.36 15.10
C ASN A 126 4.63 -10.97 14.74
N ASP A 127 3.45 -10.94 14.13
CA ASP A 127 2.82 -9.66 13.74
C ASP A 127 2.18 -8.95 14.95
N PHE A 128 1.99 -9.65 16.08
CA PHE A 128 1.39 -9.11 17.30
C PHE A 128 2.45 -8.54 18.24
N ILE A 129 2.31 -7.27 18.63
CA ILE A 129 3.21 -6.59 19.56
C ILE A 129 2.58 -6.54 20.96
N GLY A 130 1.31 -6.21 21.05
CA GLY A 130 0.61 -6.10 22.34
C GLY A 130 -0.83 -5.69 22.18
N ALA A 131 -1.61 -5.87 23.25
CA ALA A 131 -3.00 -5.45 23.33
C ALA A 131 -3.30 -4.75 24.63
N GLU A 132 -4.12 -3.71 24.54
CA GLU A 132 -4.61 -2.96 25.69
C GLU A 132 -6.14 -2.79 25.61
N MET A 133 -6.79 -3.00 26.75
CA MET A 133 -8.22 -2.75 26.85
C MET A 133 -8.47 -1.27 27.11
N LYS A 134 -9.32 -0.66 26.28
CA LYS A 134 -9.72 0.72 26.39
C LYS A 134 -11.22 0.83 26.60
N THR A 135 -11.64 1.66 27.56
CA THR A 135 -13.03 2.01 27.75
C THR A 135 -13.29 3.36 27.07
N GLY A 136 -14.17 3.35 26.07
CA GLY A 136 -14.52 4.52 25.28
C GLY A 136 -15.73 5.27 25.83
N LYS A 137 -16.02 6.44 25.23
CA LYS A 137 -17.27 7.18 25.48
C LYS A 137 -18.44 6.71 24.62
N HIS A 138 -18.11 6.06 23.51
CA HIS A 138 -19.09 5.56 22.53
C HIS A 138 -18.84 4.07 22.28
N ARG A 139 -19.94 3.37 21.93
CA ARG A 139 -19.85 1.96 21.53
C ARG A 139 -19.13 1.82 20.21
N LEU A 140 -18.18 0.91 20.15
CA LEU A 140 -17.52 0.52 18.91
C LEU A 140 -18.22 -0.76 18.38
N TRP A 141 -18.74 -0.68 17.16
CA TRP A 141 -19.44 -1.78 16.52
C TRP A 141 -18.62 -2.49 15.45
N GLN A 142 -17.65 -1.79 14.90
CA GLN A 142 -16.80 -2.30 13.81
C GLN A 142 -15.36 -2.04 14.13
N THR A 143 -14.49 -2.93 13.67
CA THR A 143 -13.04 -2.78 13.75
C THR A 143 -12.61 -1.56 12.96
N ARG A 144 -11.77 -0.73 13.56
CA ARG A 144 -11.19 0.41 12.87
C ARG A 144 -9.67 0.44 13.02
N ILE A 145 -9.01 0.90 11.98
CA ILE A 145 -7.58 1.20 12.02
C ILE A 145 -7.44 2.62 12.55
N VAL A 146 -6.84 2.77 13.72
CA VAL A 146 -6.61 4.07 14.38
C VAL A 146 -5.38 4.74 13.79
N GLU A 147 -4.30 3.96 13.66
CA GLU A 147 -3.06 4.40 13.06
C GLU A 147 -2.71 3.45 11.91
N PRO A 148 -2.83 3.91 10.65
CA PRO A 148 -2.48 3.09 9.51
C PRO A 148 -0.96 2.95 9.40
N PRO A 149 -0.46 1.82 8.88
CA PRO A 149 0.96 1.63 8.63
C PRO A 149 1.44 2.60 7.53
N THR A 150 2.64 3.13 7.70
CA THR A 150 3.28 4.02 6.73
C THR A 150 4.64 3.47 6.31
N LEU A 151 5.22 4.02 5.24
CA LEU A 151 6.50 3.56 4.70
C LEU A 151 7.65 3.61 5.74
N PHE A 152 7.60 4.54 6.68
CA PHE A 152 8.60 4.73 7.72
C PHE A 152 8.17 4.17 9.08
N HIS A 153 6.89 3.89 9.26
CA HIS A 153 6.33 3.36 10.50
C HIS A 153 5.49 2.12 10.19
N HIS A 154 6.08 0.96 10.43
CA HIS A 154 5.50 -0.33 10.06
C HIS A 154 4.52 -0.88 11.10
N GLU A 155 4.37 -0.16 12.21
CA GLU A 155 3.38 -0.50 13.22
C GLU A 155 2.03 0.09 12.87
N MET A 156 0.99 -0.63 13.19
CA MET A 156 -0.38 -0.19 13.07
C MET A 156 -1.11 -0.39 14.39
N LEU A 157 -2.04 0.52 14.69
CA LEU A 157 -2.93 0.41 15.81
C LEU A 157 -4.35 0.11 15.34
N VAL A 158 -4.87 -1.03 15.73
CA VAL A 158 -6.21 -1.48 15.40
C VAL A 158 -7.05 -1.47 16.66
N GLU A 159 -8.23 -0.91 16.57
CA GLU A 159 -9.22 -0.94 17.65
C GLU A 159 -10.36 -1.88 17.24
N VAL A 160 -10.51 -2.96 18.01
CA VAL A 160 -11.49 -4.02 17.76
C VAL A 160 -12.55 -3.97 18.87
N PRO A 161 -13.85 -4.07 18.55
CA PRO A 161 -14.88 -4.14 19.57
C PRO A 161 -14.68 -5.39 20.43
N PHE A 162 -14.69 -5.20 21.75
CA PHE A 162 -14.51 -6.31 22.68
C PHE A 162 -15.77 -6.53 23.54
N ASN A 163 -16.22 -5.49 24.23
CA ASN A 163 -17.48 -5.53 24.99
C ASN A 163 -18.28 -4.24 24.71
N PRO A 164 -19.19 -4.28 23.74
CA PRO A 164 -19.99 -3.11 23.38
C PRO A 164 -20.94 -2.65 24.51
N ILE A 165 -21.32 -3.53 25.44
CA ILE A 165 -22.18 -3.20 26.57
C ILE A 165 -21.48 -2.27 27.54
N GLN A 166 -20.21 -2.52 27.81
CA GLN A 166 -19.39 -1.73 28.74
C GLN A 166 -18.51 -0.70 28.01
N TYR A 167 -18.76 -0.42 26.74
CA TYR A 167 -17.99 0.52 25.90
C TYR A 167 -16.50 0.16 25.83
N GLN A 168 -16.20 -1.13 25.91
CA GLN A 168 -14.81 -1.60 25.89
C GLN A 168 -14.42 -2.04 24.49
N SER A 169 -13.26 -1.56 24.07
CA SER A 169 -12.58 -1.97 22.86
C SER A 169 -11.18 -2.50 23.22
N MET A 170 -10.67 -3.37 22.37
CA MET A 170 -9.29 -3.85 22.47
C MET A 170 -8.44 -3.11 21.45
N GLN A 171 -7.49 -2.32 21.93
CA GLN A 171 -6.49 -1.71 21.08
C GLN A 171 -5.33 -2.68 20.92
N MET A 172 -5.09 -3.12 19.67
CA MET A 172 -4.04 -4.06 19.34
C MET A 172 -2.98 -3.37 18.49
N ARG A 173 -1.74 -3.44 18.95
CA ARG A 173 -0.58 -2.98 18.19
C ARG A 173 -0.01 -4.14 17.41
N MET A 174 0.08 -3.96 16.10
CA MET A 174 0.50 -5.00 15.17
C MET A 174 1.59 -4.46 14.24
N GLN A 175 2.51 -5.33 13.84
CA GLN A 175 3.55 -5.01 12.86
C GLN A 175 3.12 -5.48 11.47
N VAL A 176 3.34 -4.62 10.48
CA VAL A 176 3.12 -4.95 9.07
C VAL A 176 4.48 -5.28 8.44
N PRO A 177 4.74 -6.55 8.12
CA PRO A 177 6.04 -6.94 7.56
C PRO A 177 6.22 -6.41 6.13
N MET A 178 7.34 -5.72 5.87
CA MET A 178 7.66 -5.17 4.54
C MET A 178 8.06 -6.22 3.50
N LEU A 179 8.71 -7.30 3.94
CA LEU A 179 9.22 -8.33 3.04
C LEU A 179 8.14 -8.97 2.13
N PRO A 180 6.95 -9.35 2.62
CA PRO A 180 5.89 -9.88 1.78
C PRO A 180 5.38 -8.84 0.75
N ILE A 181 5.32 -7.56 1.14
CA ILE A 181 4.89 -6.47 0.28
C ILE A 181 5.89 -6.30 -0.87
N LEU A 182 7.19 -6.20 -0.56
CA LEU A 182 8.25 -6.09 -1.56
C LEU A 182 8.29 -7.31 -2.49
N LYS A 183 8.14 -8.53 -1.96
CA LYS A 183 8.06 -9.75 -2.78
C LYS A 183 6.87 -9.73 -3.74
N GLY A 184 5.70 -9.28 -3.28
CA GLY A 184 4.50 -9.16 -4.12
C GLY A 184 4.67 -8.13 -5.25
N MET A 185 5.48 -7.09 -5.01
CA MET A 185 5.74 -6.02 -5.97
C MET A 185 6.99 -6.24 -6.84
N MET A 186 7.76 -7.30 -6.60
CA MET A 186 9.07 -7.51 -7.24
C MET A 186 9.02 -7.48 -8.77
N TRP A 187 8.00 -8.12 -9.38
CA TRP A 187 7.83 -8.10 -10.84
C TRP A 187 7.53 -6.70 -11.39
N GLN A 188 6.79 -5.90 -10.66
CA GLN A 188 6.50 -4.51 -11.02
C GLN A 188 7.77 -3.64 -10.93
N MET A 189 8.58 -3.84 -9.89
CA MET A 189 9.86 -3.13 -9.73
C MET A 189 10.85 -3.49 -10.85
N ILE A 190 10.98 -4.78 -11.18
CA ILE A 190 11.84 -5.25 -12.29
C ILE A 190 11.34 -4.68 -13.61
N GLY A 191 10.05 -4.75 -13.89
CA GLY A 191 9.46 -4.19 -15.11
C GLY A 191 9.69 -2.68 -15.24
N SER A 192 9.49 -1.92 -14.18
CA SER A 192 9.76 -0.48 -14.12
C SER A 192 11.25 -0.16 -14.40
N LEU A 193 12.15 -0.93 -13.79
CA LEU A 193 13.60 -0.77 -13.99
C LEU A 193 13.99 -1.04 -15.45
N LEU A 194 13.47 -2.11 -16.06
CA LEU A 194 13.73 -2.44 -17.46
C LEU A 194 13.26 -1.33 -18.40
N VAL A 195 12.05 -0.81 -18.20
CA VAL A 195 11.52 0.32 -19.00
C VAL A 195 12.43 1.54 -18.85
N THR A 196 12.88 1.86 -17.65
CA THR A 196 13.82 2.98 -17.41
C THR A 196 15.12 2.79 -18.17
N ILE A 197 15.71 1.61 -18.11
CA ILE A 197 16.96 1.30 -18.81
C ILE A 197 16.76 1.42 -20.32
N MET A 198 15.70 0.86 -20.89
CA MET A 198 15.40 0.96 -22.31
C MET A 198 15.25 2.40 -22.78
N LEU A 199 14.58 3.24 -21.98
CA LEU A 199 14.42 4.66 -22.31
C LEU A 199 15.74 5.42 -22.27
N LEU A 200 16.57 5.17 -21.26
CA LEU A 200 17.90 5.79 -21.18
C LEU A 200 18.79 5.38 -22.37
N LEU A 201 18.78 4.10 -22.76
CA LEU A 201 19.49 3.62 -23.94
C LEU A 201 18.96 4.25 -25.23
N SER A 202 17.65 4.41 -25.37
CA SER A 202 17.03 5.08 -26.52
C SER A 202 17.48 6.54 -26.62
N ILE A 203 17.49 7.27 -25.53
CA ILE A 203 17.97 8.67 -25.49
C ILE A 203 19.46 8.74 -25.86
N ALA A 204 20.28 7.86 -25.30
CA ALA A 204 21.72 7.80 -25.62
C ALA A 204 21.95 7.51 -27.12
N TYR A 205 21.17 6.58 -27.69
CA TYR A 205 21.21 6.28 -29.11
C TYR A 205 20.81 7.48 -29.99
N LEU A 206 19.74 8.18 -29.65
CA LEU A 206 19.30 9.38 -30.36
C LEU A 206 20.39 10.46 -30.35
N ILE A 207 21.03 10.68 -29.20
CA ILE A 207 22.14 11.63 -29.07
C ILE A 207 23.29 11.23 -29.99
N LYS A 208 23.66 9.95 -30.02
CA LYS A 208 24.73 9.43 -30.90
C LYS A 208 24.41 9.68 -32.39
N VAL A 209 23.19 9.38 -32.82
CA VAL A 209 22.72 9.59 -34.19
C VAL A 209 22.78 11.09 -34.57
N MET A 210 22.35 11.98 -33.68
CA MET A 210 22.39 13.43 -33.93
C MET A 210 23.85 13.94 -34.06
N LEU A 211 24.76 13.42 -33.26
CA LEU A 211 26.19 13.80 -33.37
C LEU A 211 26.79 13.32 -34.68
N LEU A 212 26.43 12.11 -35.15
CA LEU A 212 26.88 11.59 -36.44
C LEU A 212 26.34 12.39 -37.60
N GLN A 213 25.03 12.71 -37.58
CA GLN A 213 24.41 13.57 -38.60
C GLN A 213 25.07 14.94 -38.68
N LYS A 214 25.41 15.55 -37.54
CA LYS A 214 26.12 16.82 -37.50
C LYS A 214 27.52 16.74 -38.15
N LYS A 215 28.22 15.61 -37.94
CA LYS A 215 29.54 15.38 -38.59
C LYS A 215 29.39 15.28 -40.09
N VAL A 216 28.35 14.56 -40.57
CA VAL A 216 28.06 14.43 -42.00
C VAL A 216 27.68 15.77 -42.61
N ASP A 217 26.81 16.56 -41.96
CA ASP A 217 26.41 17.89 -42.45
C ASP A 217 27.59 18.85 -42.53
N LYS A 218 28.52 18.76 -41.55
CA LYS A 218 29.78 19.57 -41.62
C LYS A 218 30.61 19.16 -42.79
N MET A 219 30.88 17.87 -43.02
CA MET A 219 31.66 17.40 -44.16
C MET A 219 31.02 17.79 -45.47
N ARG A 220 29.66 17.72 -45.60
CA ARG A 220 28.94 18.16 -46.78
C ARG A 220 29.09 19.67 -47.02
N SER A 221 29.01 20.48 -45.97
CA SER A 221 29.21 21.93 -46.06
C SER A 221 30.63 22.29 -46.48
N ASP A 222 31.65 21.63 -45.88
CA ASP A 222 33.06 21.85 -46.21
C ASP A 222 33.35 21.43 -47.66
N PHE A 223 32.80 20.30 -48.12
CA PHE A 223 32.87 19.87 -49.51
C PHE A 223 32.30 20.88 -50.49
N VAL A 224 31.07 21.37 -50.25
CA VAL A 224 30.42 22.37 -51.08
C VAL A 224 31.24 23.64 -51.12
N HIS A 225 31.80 24.09 -49.99
CA HIS A 225 32.60 25.29 -49.92
C HIS A 225 33.91 25.14 -50.73
N THR A 226 34.57 23.99 -50.65
CA THR A 226 35.78 23.69 -51.44
C THR A 226 35.44 23.63 -52.92
N MET A 227 34.36 22.98 -53.34
CA MET A 227 33.91 22.92 -54.74
C MET A 227 33.62 24.30 -55.31
N ILE A 228 32.94 25.18 -54.57
CA ILE A 228 32.69 26.56 -55.01
C ILE A 228 34.02 27.32 -55.21
N HIS A 229 34.96 27.12 -54.30
CA HIS A 229 36.30 27.76 -54.39
C HIS A 229 37.10 27.28 -55.59
N GLU A 230 37.07 25.98 -55.87
CA GLU A 230 37.75 25.39 -57.02
C GLU A 230 37.08 25.79 -58.36
N LEU A 231 35.74 25.93 -58.41
CA LEU A 231 35.03 26.39 -59.58
C LEU A 231 35.24 27.88 -59.86
N LYS A 232 35.49 28.69 -58.85
CA LYS A 232 35.76 30.11 -58.99
C LYS A 232 37.04 30.41 -59.77
N ARG A 233 38.09 29.57 -59.65
CA ARG A 233 39.37 29.71 -60.37
C ARG A 233 39.21 29.66 -61.89
N PRO A 234 38.64 28.58 -62.52
CA PRO A 234 38.48 28.53 -63.95
C PRO A 234 37.56 29.60 -64.53
N VAL A 235 36.50 29.99 -63.76
CA VAL A 235 35.61 31.06 -64.16
C VAL A 235 36.31 32.42 -64.21
N GLN A 236 37.23 32.71 -63.28
CA GLN A 236 38.04 33.92 -63.30
C GLN A 236 39.04 33.91 -64.47
N THR A 237 39.62 32.76 -64.78
CA THR A 237 40.55 32.62 -65.94
C THR A 237 39.78 32.85 -67.25
N LEU A 238 38.59 32.27 -67.41
CA LEU A 238 37.73 32.52 -68.58
C LEU A 238 37.36 34.00 -68.73
N LYS A 239 37.06 34.66 -67.62
CA LYS A 239 36.75 36.10 -67.66
C LYS A 239 37.94 36.97 -68.12
N MET A 240 39.17 36.61 -67.77
CA MET A 240 40.38 37.30 -68.24
C MET A 240 40.66 37.03 -69.71
N CYS A 241 40.25 35.89 -70.27
CA CYS A 241 40.48 35.59 -71.71
C CYS A 241 39.49 36.26 -72.65
N VAL A 242 38.36 36.75 -72.10
CA VAL A 242 37.24 37.41 -72.92
C VAL A 242 37.25 38.91 -72.79
N SER A 243 38.06 39.51 -71.92
CA SER A 243 38.24 40.98 -71.88
C SER A 243 39.53 41.40 -72.59
#